data_95f43e1a3561deaa58e816f9b31b593e
#
_entry.id   95f43e1a3561deaa58e816f9b31b593e
#
_cell.length_a   1.000
_cell.length_b   1.000
_cell.length_c   1.000
_cell.angle_alpha   90.00
_cell.angle_beta   90.00
_cell.angle_gamma   90.00
#
_symmetry.space_group_name_H-M   'P 1'
#
loop_
_entity.id
_entity.type
_entity.pdbx_description
1 polymer ?
#
loop_
_entity_poly.entity_id
_entity_poly.type
_entity_poly.pdbx_seq_one_letter_code
_entity_poly.pdbx_strand_id
1 'polypeptide(L)'
;MTEMSPLRRRMIEDMTVRNLSPATQRSYVHAVAKFGRFFSRSPEKLGLEEVRAFQVHLVAGGMSWPALNQTVCSLRFLYGVTLKQADLPERIPYARTPRKLPVVLDADEVVCFLEAVPSLKARAALTTAYAAGLRASEAAGIKIADIDSSRMVIRVEQGKGGRDRYVMLSPQLLDILRSYWRLARPARWLFPGRDGEHPISPTVLHAACRSACTAAGLSKRVTVHTLRHSFATHLLESGTDIRIIQALLGHASLNTTARYTQVATSTIRGTPSPLDRLRLEVTPPI
;
A
#
# COMPACT_ATOMS: atom_id res chain seq x y z
N MET A 1 0.23 24.57 -25.90
CA MET A 1 -0.26 23.99 -24.61
C MET A 1 -1.77 23.94 -24.67
N THR A 2 -2.38 22.77 -24.60
CA THR A 2 -3.84 22.63 -24.64
C THR A 2 -4.42 23.28 -23.38
N GLU A 3 -5.23 24.31 -23.55
CA GLU A 3 -5.86 25.05 -22.46
C GLU A 3 -6.70 24.11 -21.58
N MET A 4 -6.56 24.24 -20.26
CA MET A 4 -7.26 23.40 -19.29
C MET A 4 -8.75 23.74 -19.31
N SER A 5 -9.62 22.75 -19.61
CA SER A 5 -11.06 22.97 -19.65
C SER A 5 -11.60 23.52 -18.29
N PRO A 6 -12.63 24.39 -18.32
CA PRO A 6 -13.21 24.96 -17.09
C PRO A 6 -13.65 23.88 -16.09
N LEU A 7 -14.29 22.81 -16.56
CA LEU A 7 -14.72 21.68 -15.74
C LEU A 7 -13.53 21.01 -15.02
N ARG A 8 -12.43 20.78 -15.74
CA ARG A 8 -11.22 20.18 -15.16
C ARG A 8 -10.63 21.06 -14.07
N ARG A 9 -10.55 22.37 -14.32
CA ARG A 9 -10.04 23.35 -13.35
C ARG A 9 -10.88 23.33 -12.09
N ARG A 10 -12.20 23.45 -12.22
CA ARG A 10 -13.14 23.39 -11.10
C ARG A 10 -13.00 22.10 -10.28
N MET A 11 -12.92 20.95 -10.94
CA MET A 11 -12.73 19.67 -10.27
C MET A 11 -11.44 19.61 -9.45
N ILE A 12 -10.33 20.19 -9.97
CA ILE A 12 -9.05 20.27 -9.26
C ILE A 12 -9.18 21.19 -8.06
N GLU A 13 -9.82 22.34 -8.19
CA GLU A 13 -10.08 23.28 -7.09
C GLU A 13 -10.92 22.63 -5.99
N ASP A 14 -11.99 21.93 -6.36
CA ASP A 14 -12.85 21.17 -5.42
C ASP A 14 -12.08 20.09 -4.65
N MET A 15 -11.14 19.42 -5.31
CA MET A 15 -10.25 18.44 -4.67
C MET A 15 -9.22 19.09 -3.76
N THR A 16 -8.69 20.26 -4.15
CA THR A 16 -7.69 21.01 -3.38
C THR A 16 -8.26 21.52 -2.08
N VAL A 17 -9.44 22.14 -2.11
CA VAL A 17 -10.15 22.61 -0.89
C VAL A 17 -10.43 21.46 0.09
N ARG A 18 -10.61 20.25 -0.42
CA ARG A 18 -10.80 19.04 0.41
C ARG A 18 -9.51 18.34 0.80
N ASN A 19 -8.37 18.96 0.54
CA ASN A 19 -7.05 18.44 0.84
C ASN A 19 -6.80 17.01 0.29
N LEU A 20 -7.33 16.71 -0.90
CA LEU A 20 -7.03 15.46 -1.58
C LEU A 20 -5.58 15.46 -2.08
N SER A 21 -4.88 14.35 -1.87
CA SER A 21 -3.48 14.23 -2.29
C SER A 21 -3.30 14.48 -3.80
N PRO A 22 -2.16 15.06 -4.24
CA PRO A 22 -1.87 15.26 -5.66
C PRO A 22 -1.98 13.98 -6.50
N ALA A 23 -1.67 12.82 -5.93
CA ALA A 23 -1.81 11.53 -6.60
C ALA A 23 -3.30 11.18 -6.83
N THR A 24 -4.16 11.41 -5.85
CA THR A 24 -5.60 11.22 -5.98
C THR A 24 -6.18 12.17 -7.03
N GLN A 25 -5.79 13.45 -6.99
CA GLN A 25 -6.23 14.44 -7.97
C GLN A 25 -5.88 14.01 -9.41
N ARG A 26 -4.62 13.62 -9.64
CA ARG A 26 -4.19 13.11 -10.96
C ARG A 26 -5.01 11.89 -11.41
N SER A 27 -5.22 10.94 -10.51
CA SER A 27 -5.98 9.73 -10.81
C SER A 27 -7.44 10.04 -11.17
N TYR A 28 -8.09 10.93 -10.43
CA TYR A 28 -9.47 11.32 -10.68
C TYR A 28 -9.63 12.06 -11.99
N VAL A 29 -8.77 13.05 -12.24
CA VAL A 29 -8.77 13.79 -13.51
C VAL A 29 -8.53 12.86 -14.70
N HIS A 30 -7.60 11.89 -14.56
CA HIS A 30 -7.34 10.92 -15.62
C HIS A 30 -8.57 10.05 -15.91
N ALA A 31 -9.25 9.54 -14.89
CA ALA A 31 -10.43 8.70 -15.04
C ALA A 31 -11.58 9.46 -15.70
N VAL A 32 -11.84 10.70 -15.28
CA VAL A 32 -12.89 11.56 -15.88
C VAL A 32 -12.54 11.94 -17.32
N ALA A 33 -11.27 12.23 -17.62
CA ALA A 33 -10.84 12.49 -18.99
C ALA A 33 -11.00 11.25 -19.90
N LYS A 34 -10.74 10.04 -19.37
CA LYS A 34 -10.98 8.77 -20.09
C LYS A 34 -12.45 8.57 -20.37
N PHE A 35 -13.33 8.87 -19.42
CA PHE A 35 -14.78 8.80 -19.57
C PHE A 35 -15.27 9.75 -20.65
N GLY A 36 -14.90 11.03 -20.63
CA GLY A 36 -15.29 12.00 -21.67
C GLY A 36 -14.78 11.62 -23.06
N ARG A 37 -13.53 11.13 -23.16
CA ARG A 37 -12.96 10.66 -24.45
C ARG A 37 -13.70 9.45 -25.02
N PHE A 38 -14.15 8.53 -24.17
CA PHE A 38 -14.88 7.35 -24.63
C PHE A 38 -16.18 7.71 -25.40
N PHE A 39 -16.87 8.77 -24.97
CA PHE A 39 -18.09 9.25 -25.63
C PHE A 39 -17.85 10.43 -26.57
N SER A 40 -16.61 10.93 -26.71
CA SER A 40 -16.29 12.15 -27.46
C SER A 40 -17.16 13.34 -27.04
N ARG A 41 -17.57 13.40 -25.78
CA ARG A 41 -18.47 14.41 -25.21
C ARG A 41 -17.92 14.91 -23.88
N SER A 42 -18.28 16.16 -23.50
CA SER A 42 -17.95 16.69 -22.19
C SER A 42 -18.63 15.85 -21.07
N PRO A 43 -17.91 15.47 -20.00
CA PRO A 43 -18.47 14.67 -18.91
C PRO A 43 -19.71 15.27 -18.25
N GLU A 44 -19.86 16.59 -18.24
CA GLU A 44 -21.04 17.27 -17.70
C GLU A 44 -22.33 17.01 -18.48
N LYS A 45 -22.21 16.58 -19.76
CA LYS A 45 -23.33 16.24 -20.65
C LYS A 45 -23.64 14.74 -20.69
N LEU A 46 -22.99 13.95 -19.85
CA LEU A 46 -23.15 12.51 -19.74
C LEU A 46 -23.89 12.18 -18.44
N GLY A 47 -24.77 11.20 -18.49
CA GLY A 47 -25.62 10.80 -17.37
C GLY A 47 -25.32 9.38 -16.86
N LEU A 48 -26.29 8.84 -16.14
CA LEU A 48 -26.16 7.52 -15.49
C LEU A 48 -26.01 6.38 -16.51
N GLU A 49 -26.71 6.43 -17.64
CA GLU A 49 -26.64 5.40 -18.65
C GLU A 49 -25.25 5.36 -19.33
N GLU A 50 -24.66 6.53 -19.57
CA GLU A 50 -23.29 6.60 -20.09
C GLU A 50 -22.27 6.11 -19.05
N VAL A 51 -22.47 6.40 -17.76
CA VAL A 51 -21.63 5.85 -16.68
C VAL A 51 -21.72 4.33 -16.67
N ARG A 52 -22.92 3.77 -16.74
CA ARG A 52 -23.14 2.32 -16.80
C ARG A 52 -22.48 1.70 -18.03
N ALA A 53 -22.70 2.26 -19.20
CA ALA A 53 -22.09 1.78 -20.45
C ALA A 53 -20.55 1.81 -20.38
N PHE A 54 -19.99 2.88 -19.81
CA PHE A 54 -18.54 2.98 -19.60
C PHE A 54 -18.00 1.93 -18.63
N GLN A 55 -18.70 1.68 -17.50
CA GLN A 55 -18.32 0.61 -16.56
C GLN A 55 -18.31 -0.77 -17.24
N VAL A 56 -19.35 -1.08 -18.02
CA VAL A 56 -19.44 -2.34 -18.80
C VAL A 56 -18.27 -2.45 -19.77
N HIS A 57 -17.97 -1.38 -20.52
CA HIS A 57 -16.81 -1.33 -21.42
C HIS A 57 -15.48 -1.59 -20.70
N LEU A 58 -15.27 -0.97 -19.53
CA LEU A 58 -14.05 -1.16 -18.76
C LEU A 58 -13.90 -2.61 -18.25
N VAL A 59 -15.01 -3.22 -17.83
CA VAL A 59 -15.02 -4.63 -17.39
C VAL A 59 -14.75 -5.56 -18.58
N ALA A 60 -15.40 -5.35 -19.71
CA ALA A 60 -15.17 -6.12 -20.93
C ALA A 60 -13.71 -6.00 -21.42
N GLY A 61 -13.08 -4.84 -21.22
CA GLY A 61 -11.66 -4.61 -21.48
C GLY A 61 -10.69 -5.19 -20.44
N GLY A 62 -11.16 -6.01 -19.50
CA GLY A 62 -10.32 -6.68 -18.49
C GLY A 62 -9.79 -5.77 -17.38
N MET A 63 -10.42 -4.62 -17.12
CA MET A 63 -10.02 -3.74 -16.03
C MET A 63 -10.20 -4.45 -14.67
N SER A 64 -9.19 -4.38 -13.80
CA SER A 64 -9.29 -4.95 -12.47
C SER A 64 -10.34 -4.25 -11.60
N TRP A 65 -11.01 -5.00 -10.72
CA TRP A 65 -12.06 -4.46 -9.84
C TRP A 65 -11.60 -3.25 -8.98
N PRO A 66 -10.37 -3.25 -8.40
CA PRO A 66 -9.88 -2.06 -7.70
C PRO A 66 -9.72 -0.84 -8.59
N ALA A 67 -9.28 -1.00 -9.84
CA ALA A 67 -9.15 0.10 -10.80
C ALA A 67 -10.52 0.62 -11.26
N LEU A 68 -11.50 -0.29 -11.44
CA LEU A 68 -12.88 0.09 -11.71
C LEU A 68 -13.46 0.91 -10.56
N ASN A 69 -13.28 0.45 -9.31
CA ASN A 69 -13.74 1.18 -8.12
C ASN A 69 -13.06 2.56 -7.97
N GLN A 70 -11.79 2.68 -8.36
CA GLN A 70 -11.12 3.97 -8.43
C GLN A 70 -11.79 4.92 -9.44
N THR A 71 -12.20 4.38 -10.61
CA THR A 71 -12.96 5.14 -11.61
C THR A 71 -14.34 5.53 -11.07
N VAL A 72 -15.02 4.63 -10.37
CA VAL A 72 -16.31 4.92 -9.68
C VAL A 72 -16.15 6.07 -8.69
N CYS A 73 -15.12 6.03 -7.83
CA CYS A 73 -14.83 7.14 -6.89
C CYS A 73 -14.67 8.48 -7.62
N SER A 74 -13.96 8.46 -8.76
CA SER A 74 -13.72 9.67 -9.57
C SER A 74 -15.00 10.23 -10.17
N LEU A 75 -15.88 9.37 -10.69
CA LEU A 75 -17.18 9.77 -11.27
C LEU A 75 -18.15 10.23 -10.17
N ARG A 76 -18.20 9.53 -9.04
CA ARG A 76 -19.00 9.97 -7.89
C ARG A 76 -18.57 11.34 -7.38
N PHE A 77 -17.26 11.62 -7.35
CA PHE A 77 -16.72 12.92 -7.00
C PHE A 77 -17.14 13.99 -8.02
N LEU A 78 -16.99 13.70 -9.32
CA LEU A 78 -17.39 14.61 -10.39
C LEU A 78 -18.87 15.01 -10.25
N TYR A 79 -19.75 14.03 -10.22
CA TYR A 79 -21.19 14.29 -10.21
C TYR A 79 -21.65 14.89 -8.87
N GLY A 80 -21.24 14.32 -7.75
CA GLY A 80 -21.73 14.76 -6.44
C GLY A 80 -21.13 16.08 -5.97
N VAL A 81 -19.83 16.28 -6.19
CA VAL A 81 -19.13 17.45 -5.68
C VAL A 81 -19.02 18.55 -6.72
N THR A 82 -18.46 18.24 -7.89
CA THR A 82 -18.15 19.27 -8.89
C THR A 82 -19.38 19.72 -9.66
N LEU A 83 -20.25 18.79 -10.06
CA LEU A 83 -21.48 19.10 -10.79
C LEU A 83 -22.71 19.29 -9.87
N LYS A 84 -22.58 18.98 -8.57
CA LYS A 84 -23.64 19.13 -7.55
C LYS A 84 -24.94 18.37 -7.88
N GLN A 85 -24.82 17.23 -8.55
CA GLN A 85 -25.92 16.32 -8.84
C GLN A 85 -26.04 15.30 -7.71
N ALA A 86 -26.82 15.59 -6.67
CA ALA A 86 -26.83 14.86 -5.40
C ALA A 86 -27.22 13.37 -5.55
N ASP A 87 -28.18 13.04 -6.41
CA ASP A 87 -28.74 11.70 -6.51
C ASP A 87 -27.88 10.74 -7.36
N LEU A 88 -27.11 11.27 -8.29
CA LEU A 88 -26.39 10.46 -9.28
C LEU A 88 -25.24 9.64 -8.67
N PRO A 89 -24.42 10.16 -7.73
CA PRO A 89 -23.34 9.39 -7.10
C PRO A 89 -23.83 8.11 -6.41
N GLU A 90 -24.97 8.14 -5.71
CA GLU A 90 -25.49 6.98 -4.98
C GLU A 90 -25.90 5.83 -5.92
N ARG A 91 -26.33 6.18 -7.12
CA ARG A 91 -26.75 5.23 -8.15
C ARG A 91 -25.60 4.59 -8.92
N ILE A 92 -24.34 5.08 -8.77
CA ILE A 92 -23.15 4.47 -9.38
C ILE A 92 -22.63 3.36 -8.47
N PRO A 93 -22.78 2.07 -8.82
CA PRO A 93 -22.42 0.97 -7.94
C PRO A 93 -20.90 0.77 -7.88
N TYR A 94 -20.42 0.35 -6.70
CA TYR A 94 -19.08 -0.23 -6.55
C TYR A 94 -19.09 -1.70 -6.95
N ALA A 95 -18.06 -2.13 -7.67
CA ALA A 95 -17.84 -3.54 -7.91
C ALA A 95 -17.44 -4.27 -6.63
N ARG A 96 -18.04 -5.44 -6.39
CA ARG A 96 -17.60 -6.35 -5.33
C ARG A 96 -16.21 -6.89 -5.69
N THR A 97 -15.24 -6.66 -4.82
CA THR A 97 -13.89 -7.14 -5.03
C THR A 97 -13.65 -8.38 -4.18
N PRO A 98 -13.29 -9.53 -4.78
CA PRO A 98 -12.92 -10.72 -4.01
C PRO A 98 -11.75 -10.38 -3.09
N ARG A 99 -11.89 -10.73 -1.81
CA ARG A 99 -10.81 -10.56 -0.83
C ARG A 99 -9.86 -11.75 -0.93
N LYS A 100 -8.66 -11.50 -1.45
CA LYS A 100 -7.57 -12.49 -1.41
C LYS A 100 -6.81 -12.36 -0.11
N LEU A 101 -6.37 -13.48 0.43
CA LEU A 101 -5.44 -13.49 1.55
C LEU A 101 -4.14 -12.78 1.14
N PRO A 102 -3.53 -11.99 2.04
CA PRO A 102 -2.25 -11.37 1.75
C PRO A 102 -1.16 -12.43 1.55
N VAL A 103 -0.26 -12.18 0.61
CA VAL A 103 0.96 -12.95 0.46
C VAL A 103 1.88 -12.60 1.61
N VAL A 104 2.36 -13.62 2.31
CA VAL A 104 3.31 -13.49 3.43
C VAL A 104 4.55 -14.32 3.08
N LEU A 105 5.72 -13.75 3.33
CA LEU A 105 7.00 -14.44 3.29
C LEU A 105 7.28 -15.02 4.68
N ASP A 106 7.84 -16.20 4.75
CA ASP A 106 8.44 -16.67 6.00
C ASP A 106 9.80 -15.99 6.27
N ALA A 107 10.42 -16.31 7.40
CA ALA A 107 11.67 -15.66 7.82
C ALA A 107 12.81 -15.90 6.82
N ASP A 108 12.96 -17.13 6.33
CA ASP A 108 14.03 -17.51 5.41
C ASP A 108 13.82 -16.87 4.03
N GLU A 109 12.57 -16.82 3.56
CA GLU A 109 12.21 -16.10 2.32
C GLU A 109 12.51 -14.60 2.42
N VAL A 110 12.30 -13.98 3.59
CA VAL A 110 12.64 -12.57 3.82
C VAL A 110 14.14 -12.36 3.74
N VAL A 111 14.94 -13.24 4.36
CA VAL A 111 16.41 -13.16 4.32
C VAL A 111 16.89 -13.32 2.88
N CYS A 112 16.50 -14.40 2.19
CA CYS A 112 16.87 -14.66 0.78
C CYS A 112 16.50 -13.48 -0.12
N PHE A 113 15.29 -12.91 0.08
CA PHE A 113 14.85 -11.76 -0.70
C PHE A 113 15.71 -10.52 -0.46
N LEU A 114 15.97 -10.16 0.81
CA LEU A 114 16.74 -8.95 1.14
C LEU A 114 18.20 -9.07 0.70
N GLU A 115 18.80 -10.23 0.81
CA GLU A 115 20.17 -10.50 0.36
C GLU A 115 20.31 -10.44 -1.17
N ALA A 116 19.27 -10.84 -1.90
CA ALA A 116 19.23 -10.78 -3.35
C ALA A 116 19.05 -9.36 -3.92
N VAL A 117 18.81 -8.33 -3.09
CA VAL A 117 18.71 -6.94 -3.56
C VAL A 117 20.09 -6.40 -3.93
N PRO A 118 20.39 -6.11 -5.22
CA PRO A 118 21.75 -5.82 -5.67
C PRO A 118 22.26 -4.43 -5.24
N SER A 119 21.38 -3.47 -5.08
CA SER A 119 21.72 -2.09 -4.70
C SER A 119 21.76 -1.94 -3.19
N LEU A 120 22.90 -1.53 -2.63
CA LEU A 120 23.06 -1.25 -1.19
C LEU A 120 21.99 -0.31 -0.65
N LYS A 121 21.72 0.79 -1.36
CA LYS A 121 20.67 1.76 -1.00
C LYS A 121 19.29 1.11 -0.99
N ALA A 122 18.94 0.38 -2.04
CA ALA A 122 17.63 -0.26 -2.13
C ALA A 122 17.50 -1.38 -1.09
N ARG A 123 18.56 -2.15 -0.83
CA ARG A 123 18.60 -3.17 0.22
C ARG A 123 18.34 -2.55 1.59
N ALA A 124 19.07 -1.50 1.97
CA ALA A 124 18.87 -0.82 3.23
C ALA A 124 17.44 -0.24 3.35
N ALA A 125 16.89 0.35 2.28
CA ALA A 125 15.54 0.88 2.27
C ALA A 125 14.47 -0.22 2.41
N LEU A 126 14.63 -1.35 1.72
CA LEU A 126 13.68 -2.48 1.81
C LEU A 126 13.79 -3.21 3.15
N THR A 127 15.00 -3.34 3.71
CA THR A 127 15.21 -3.85 5.08
C THR A 127 14.50 -2.97 6.08
N THR A 128 14.63 -1.64 5.96
CA THR A 128 13.93 -0.69 6.83
C THR A 128 12.41 -0.80 6.66
N ALA A 129 11.94 -0.95 5.42
CA ALA A 129 10.51 -1.12 5.14
C ALA A 129 9.93 -2.39 5.79
N TYR A 130 10.68 -3.49 5.80
CA TYR A 130 10.31 -4.72 6.51
C TYR A 130 10.40 -4.52 8.02
N ALA A 131 11.54 -4.11 8.56
CA ALA A 131 11.81 -4.09 9.99
C ALA A 131 10.92 -3.09 10.78
N ALA A 132 10.39 -2.07 10.11
CA ALA A 132 9.50 -1.07 10.71
C ALA A 132 8.07 -1.06 10.11
N GLY A 133 7.74 -2.02 9.25
CA GLY A 133 6.43 -2.16 8.66
C GLY A 133 5.97 -0.98 7.79
N LEU A 134 6.88 -0.34 7.06
CA LEU A 134 6.63 0.91 6.34
C LEU A 134 5.96 0.71 4.97
N ARG A 135 5.23 1.74 4.52
CA ARG A 135 4.81 1.85 3.12
C ARG A 135 5.98 2.26 2.24
N ALA A 136 5.91 1.99 0.94
CA ALA A 136 6.98 2.36 0.00
C ALA A 136 7.33 3.86 0.03
N SER A 137 6.32 4.73 0.10
CA SER A 137 6.52 6.17 0.20
C SER A 137 7.09 6.60 1.55
N GLU A 138 6.71 5.92 2.64
CA GLU A 138 7.23 6.18 3.99
C GLU A 138 8.71 5.78 4.06
N ALA A 139 9.04 4.56 3.62
CA ALA A 139 10.43 4.09 3.58
C ALA A 139 11.33 4.99 2.72
N ALA A 140 10.83 5.41 1.54
CA ALA A 140 11.56 6.31 0.66
C ALA A 140 11.79 7.69 1.29
N GLY A 141 10.80 8.21 2.03
CA GLY A 141 10.80 9.56 2.58
C GLY A 141 11.44 9.73 3.95
N ILE A 142 12.13 8.70 4.50
CA ILE A 142 12.83 8.83 5.78
C ILE A 142 13.99 9.81 5.65
N LYS A 143 14.07 10.74 6.59
CA LYS A 143 15.21 11.63 6.75
C LYS A 143 16.17 11.08 7.81
N ILE A 144 17.43 11.50 7.76
CA ILE A 144 18.41 11.14 8.81
C ILE A 144 17.93 11.62 10.19
N ALA A 145 17.34 12.82 10.24
CA ALA A 145 16.79 13.41 11.46
C ALA A 145 15.57 12.65 12.05
N ASP A 146 14.98 11.73 11.29
CA ASP A 146 13.87 10.90 11.77
C ASP A 146 14.34 9.68 12.58
N ILE A 147 15.65 9.38 12.56
CA ILE A 147 16.24 8.27 13.29
C ILE A 147 16.64 8.74 14.69
N ASP A 148 15.90 8.34 15.70
CA ASP A 148 16.21 8.57 17.10
C ASP A 148 16.84 7.32 17.71
N SER A 149 18.18 7.27 17.68
CA SER A 149 18.92 6.12 18.21
C SER A 149 18.97 6.09 19.75
N SER A 150 18.65 7.18 20.44
CA SER A 150 18.59 7.20 21.89
C SER A 150 17.27 6.62 22.40
N ARG A 151 16.16 6.87 21.71
CA ARG A 151 14.85 6.32 22.01
C ARG A 151 14.53 5.02 21.26
N MET A 152 15.41 4.60 20.36
CA MET A 152 15.25 3.42 19.50
C MET A 152 13.94 3.44 18.70
N VAL A 153 13.66 4.60 18.07
CA VAL A 153 12.46 4.80 17.22
C VAL A 153 12.79 5.51 15.91
N ILE A 154 11.95 5.33 14.92
CA ILE A 154 11.94 6.07 13.65
C ILE A 154 10.65 6.88 13.60
N ARG A 155 10.74 8.20 13.36
CA ARG A 155 9.59 9.05 13.10
C ARG A 155 9.14 8.88 11.64
N VAL A 156 7.87 8.61 11.44
CA VAL A 156 7.24 8.57 10.12
C VAL A 156 6.36 9.80 9.97
N GLU A 157 6.86 10.78 9.22
CA GLU A 157 6.12 12.01 8.93
C GLU A 157 5.01 11.74 7.90
N GLN A 158 3.88 12.44 8.08
CA GLN A 158 2.77 12.49 7.12
C GLN A 158 2.35 11.12 6.58
N GLY A 159 2.17 10.14 7.45
CA GLY A 159 1.57 8.87 7.08
C GLY A 159 0.21 9.06 6.38
N LYS A 160 -0.41 7.98 5.94
CA LYS A 160 -1.74 8.04 5.29
C LYS A 160 -2.73 8.81 6.18
N GLY A 161 -3.23 9.96 5.68
CA GLY A 161 -4.12 10.87 6.42
C GLY A 161 -3.38 11.98 7.20
N GLY A 162 -2.09 12.23 6.90
CA GLY A 162 -1.32 13.36 7.46
C GLY A 162 -0.95 13.22 8.94
N ARG A 163 -0.96 11.99 9.50
CA ARG A 163 -0.63 11.75 10.91
C ARG A 163 0.78 11.21 11.03
N ASP A 164 1.57 11.83 11.90
CA ASP A 164 2.88 11.33 12.29
C ASP A 164 2.71 10.14 13.25
N ARG A 165 3.67 9.22 13.20
CA ARG A 165 3.77 8.12 14.16
C ARG A 165 5.24 7.72 14.36
N TYR A 166 5.50 7.07 15.48
CA TYR A 166 6.77 6.41 15.74
C TYR A 166 6.65 4.91 15.43
N VAL A 167 7.72 4.35 14.88
CA VAL A 167 7.87 2.91 14.67
C VAL A 167 9.18 2.44 15.30
N MET A 168 9.32 1.15 15.53
CA MET A 168 10.50 0.58 16.18
C MET A 168 11.76 0.72 15.32
N LEU A 169 12.87 0.95 15.99
CA LEU A 169 14.23 0.86 15.46
C LEU A 169 14.95 -0.26 16.24
N SER A 170 14.98 -1.47 15.69
CA SER A 170 15.71 -2.56 16.37
C SER A 170 17.22 -2.30 16.37
N PRO A 171 17.99 -2.86 17.32
CA PRO A 171 19.45 -2.75 17.33
C PRO A 171 20.08 -3.20 16.02
N GLN A 172 19.63 -4.33 15.47
CA GLN A 172 20.10 -4.85 14.18
C GLN A 172 19.83 -3.87 13.04
N LEU A 173 18.63 -3.28 12.98
CA LEU A 173 18.32 -2.27 11.95
C LEU A 173 19.23 -1.04 12.10
N LEU A 174 19.45 -0.57 13.31
CA LEU A 174 20.34 0.57 13.57
C LEU A 174 21.76 0.29 13.07
N ASP A 175 22.30 -0.90 13.30
CA ASP A 175 23.64 -1.29 12.84
C ASP A 175 23.71 -1.37 11.31
N ILE A 176 22.69 -1.91 10.65
CA ILE A 176 22.56 -1.91 9.19
C ILE A 176 22.54 -0.48 8.65
N LEU A 177 21.74 0.41 9.26
CA LEU A 177 21.64 1.80 8.83
C LEU A 177 22.92 2.59 9.07
N ARG A 178 23.65 2.33 10.17
CA ARG A 178 24.98 2.91 10.44
C ARG A 178 26.00 2.45 9.40
N SER A 179 26.01 1.17 9.06
CA SER A 179 26.89 0.62 8.02
C SER A 179 26.60 1.21 6.66
N TYR A 180 25.32 1.31 6.29
CA TYR A 180 24.88 2.01 5.08
C TYR A 180 25.32 3.48 5.09
N TRP A 181 25.11 4.20 6.21
CA TRP A 181 25.47 5.62 6.34
C TRP A 181 26.97 5.87 6.19
N ARG A 182 27.82 4.99 6.76
CA ARG A 182 29.29 5.11 6.63
C ARG A 182 29.73 5.05 5.17
N LEU A 183 29.09 4.25 4.34
CA LEU A 183 29.41 4.05 2.93
C LEU A 183 28.79 5.12 2.02
N ALA A 184 27.53 5.45 2.24
CA ALA A 184 26.75 6.31 1.32
C ALA A 184 26.78 7.81 1.71
N ARG A 185 27.06 8.14 3.00
CA ARG A 185 27.12 9.51 3.54
C ARG A 185 25.96 10.41 3.08
N PRO A 186 24.71 9.97 3.17
CA PRO A 186 23.57 10.79 2.80
C PRO A 186 23.51 12.07 3.68
N ALA A 187 23.04 13.20 3.12
CA ALA A 187 23.00 14.48 3.82
C ALA A 187 21.66 14.75 4.51
N ARG A 188 20.54 14.62 3.80
CA ARG A 188 19.20 14.93 4.30
C ARG A 188 18.30 13.71 4.32
N TRP A 189 18.08 13.13 3.14
CA TRP A 189 17.27 11.92 2.98
C TRP A 189 18.12 10.70 3.32
N LEU A 190 17.60 9.79 4.13
CA LEU A 190 18.33 8.55 4.43
C LEU A 190 18.62 7.77 3.13
N PHE A 191 17.67 7.77 2.21
CA PHE A 191 17.79 7.13 0.89
C PHE A 191 17.59 8.20 -0.21
N PRO A 192 18.63 8.95 -0.58
CA PRO A 192 18.52 10.01 -1.57
C PRO A 192 18.25 9.46 -2.98
N GLY A 193 17.55 10.26 -3.81
CA GLY A 193 17.42 10.06 -5.24
C GLY A 193 18.74 10.24 -5.99
N ARG A 194 18.66 10.35 -7.32
CA ARG A 194 19.84 10.56 -8.16
C ARG A 194 20.42 11.97 -8.01
N ASP A 195 19.56 12.95 -7.81
CA ASP A 195 19.91 14.37 -7.64
C ASP A 195 20.39 14.73 -6.22
N GLY A 196 20.20 13.84 -5.24
CA GLY A 196 20.49 14.07 -3.84
C GLY A 196 19.47 14.95 -3.11
N GLU A 197 18.73 15.79 -3.82
CA GLU A 197 17.77 16.77 -3.27
C GLU A 197 16.42 16.13 -2.92
N HIS A 198 16.02 15.11 -3.64
CA HIS A 198 14.77 14.38 -3.44
C HIS A 198 15.05 12.98 -2.90
N PRO A 199 14.10 12.38 -2.21
CA PRO A 199 14.22 10.99 -1.77
C PRO A 199 14.18 10.02 -2.96
N ILE A 200 14.64 8.78 -2.73
CA ILE A 200 14.49 7.68 -3.70
C ILE A 200 13.01 7.53 -4.08
N SER A 201 12.75 7.36 -5.38
CA SER A 201 11.37 7.14 -5.82
C SER A 201 10.84 5.77 -5.36
N PRO A 202 9.60 5.68 -4.86
CA PRO A 202 8.94 4.39 -4.62
C PRO A 202 8.96 3.44 -5.81
N THR A 203 8.99 3.97 -7.04
CA THR A 203 9.11 3.19 -8.28
C THR A 203 10.43 2.42 -8.34
N VAL A 204 11.53 3.01 -7.85
CA VAL A 204 12.84 2.35 -7.77
C VAL A 204 12.79 1.18 -6.78
N LEU A 205 12.13 1.36 -5.62
CA LEU A 205 11.94 0.29 -4.65
C LEU A 205 11.09 -0.85 -5.23
N HIS A 206 10.04 -0.53 -5.98
CA HIS A 206 9.24 -1.54 -6.67
C HIS A 206 10.02 -2.29 -7.76
N ALA A 207 10.91 -1.60 -8.48
CA ALA A 207 11.80 -2.24 -9.45
C ALA A 207 12.82 -3.16 -8.74
N ALA A 208 13.41 -2.70 -7.64
CA ALA A 208 14.32 -3.50 -6.81
C ALA A 208 13.64 -4.75 -6.26
N CYS A 209 12.38 -4.66 -5.82
CA CYS A 209 11.61 -5.83 -5.40
C CYS A 209 11.46 -6.86 -6.52
N ARG A 210 11.16 -6.44 -7.76
CA ARG A 210 11.03 -7.38 -8.89
C ARG A 210 12.35 -8.07 -9.19
N SER A 211 13.44 -7.31 -9.25
CA SER A 211 14.78 -7.85 -9.51
C SER A 211 15.20 -8.84 -8.44
N ALA A 212 15.05 -8.49 -7.17
CA ALA A 212 15.38 -9.35 -6.04
C ALA A 212 14.54 -10.62 -6.00
N CYS A 213 13.24 -10.54 -6.30
CA CYS A 213 12.36 -11.70 -6.37
C CYS A 213 12.84 -12.73 -7.42
N THR A 214 13.23 -12.24 -8.60
CA THR A 214 13.79 -13.09 -9.65
C THR A 214 15.13 -13.68 -9.25
N ALA A 215 16.03 -12.87 -8.67
CA ALA A 215 17.37 -13.32 -8.25
C ALA A 215 17.32 -14.34 -7.09
N ALA A 216 16.36 -14.19 -6.18
CA ALA A 216 16.14 -15.12 -5.07
C ALA A 216 15.36 -16.38 -5.46
N GLY A 217 14.89 -16.51 -6.71
CA GLY A 217 14.10 -17.65 -7.17
C GLY A 217 12.75 -17.81 -6.46
N LEU A 218 12.21 -16.73 -5.90
CA LEU A 218 10.94 -16.79 -5.18
C LEU A 218 9.76 -16.90 -6.14
N SER A 219 8.88 -17.88 -5.90
CA SER A 219 7.64 -18.05 -6.66
C SER A 219 6.57 -17.02 -6.28
N LYS A 220 6.66 -16.48 -5.06
CA LYS A 220 5.75 -15.45 -4.54
C LYS A 220 6.09 -14.08 -5.13
N ARG A 221 5.07 -13.33 -5.54
CA ARG A 221 5.26 -11.94 -5.97
C ARG A 221 5.53 -11.04 -4.77
N VAL A 222 6.77 -10.59 -4.61
CA VAL A 222 7.17 -9.71 -3.50
C VAL A 222 7.10 -8.25 -3.90
N THR A 223 6.53 -7.45 -3.05
CA THR A 223 6.43 -5.98 -3.13
C THR A 223 6.76 -5.38 -1.76
N VAL A 224 6.98 -4.07 -1.67
CA VAL A 224 7.11 -3.40 -0.36
C VAL A 224 5.87 -3.64 0.51
N HIS A 225 4.70 -3.80 -0.12
CA HIS A 225 3.47 -4.11 0.61
C HIS A 225 3.45 -5.55 1.15
N THR A 226 4.05 -6.49 0.42
CA THR A 226 4.28 -7.87 0.88
C THR A 226 5.20 -7.90 2.10
N LEU A 227 6.31 -7.15 2.09
CA LEU A 227 7.20 -7.02 3.25
C LEU A 227 6.46 -6.49 4.48
N ARG A 228 5.62 -5.46 4.28
CA ARG A 228 4.80 -4.92 5.36
C ARG A 228 3.73 -5.92 5.86
N HIS A 229 3.18 -6.77 5.00
CA HIS A 229 2.27 -7.83 5.41
C HIS A 229 3.01 -8.90 6.22
N SER A 230 4.20 -9.31 5.76
CA SER A 230 5.05 -10.26 6.48
C SER A 230 5.44 -9.74 7.86
N PHE A 231 5.88 -8.47 7.96
CA PHE A 231 6.16 -7.82 9.25
C PHE A 231 4.97 -7.92 10.21
N ALA A 232 3.77 -7.55 9.75
CA ALA A 232 2.58 -7.56 10.61
C ALA A 232 2.17 -8.98 11.04
N THR A 233 2.32 -9.95 10.13
CA THR A 233 2.03 -11.36 10.43
C THR A 233 3.04 -11.93 11.41
N HIS A 234 4.34 -11.67 11.22
CA HIS A 234 5.39 -12.13 12.11
C HIS A 234 5.27 -11.53 13.52
N LEU A 235 4.88 -10.25 13.65
CA LEU A 235 4.58 -9.66 14.95
C LEU A 235 3.39 -10.35 15.63
N LEU A 236 2.34 -10.63 14.87
CA LEU A 236 1.16 -11.32 15.40
C LEU A 236 1.51 -12.74 15.83
N GLU A 237 2.31 -13.46 15.05
CA GLU A 237 2.79 -14.81 15.34
C GLU A 237 3.74 -14.87 16.55
N SER A 238 4.46 -13.77 16.81
CA SER A 238 5.25 -13.61 18.04
C SER A 238 4.44 -13.18 19.27
N GLY A 239 3.11 -13.09 19.15
CA GLY A 239 2.21 -12.76 20.26
C GLY A 239 2.02 -11.25 20.50
N THR A 240 2.46 -10.38 19.60
CA THR A 240 2.25 -8.94 19.73
C THR A 240 0.75 -8.59 19.60
N ASP A 241 0.26 -7.77 20.53
CA ASP A 241 -1.13 -7.31 20.51
C ASP A 241 -1.49 -6.60 19.20
N ILE A 242 -2.66 -6.93 18.65
CA ILE A 242 -3.13 -6.41 17.36
C ILE A 242 -3.31 -4.90 17.35
N ARG A 243 -3.55 -4.27 18.50
CA ARG A 243 -3.67 -2.80 18.62
C ARG A 243 -2.31 -2.13 18.53
N ILE A 244 -1.25 -2.77 19.05
CA ILE A 244 0.13 -2.33 18.87
C ILE A 244 0.50 -2.42 17.39
N ILE A 245 0.19 -3.53 16.73
CA ILE A 245 0.40 -3.70 15.29
C ILE A 245 -0.37 -2.64 14.50
N GLN A 246 -1.61 -2.35 14.87
CA GLN A 246 -2.41 -1.27 14.25
C GLN A 246 -1.73 0.09 14.37
N ALA A 247 -1.22 0.42 15.55
CA ALA A 247 -0.53 1.69 15.80
C ALA A 247 0.77 1.80 14.99
N LEU A 248 1.61 0.76 15.01
CA LEU A 248 2.86 0.70 14.24
C LEU A 248 2.61 0.86 12.73
N LEU A 249 1.58 0.21 12.21
CA LEU A 249 1.21 0.31 10.81
C LEU A 249 0.50 1.62 10.46
N GLY A 250 -0.01 2.37 11.43
CA GLY A 250 -0.83 3.56 11.19
C GLY A 250 -2.10 3.24 10.39
N HIS A 251 -2.82 2.19 10.81
CA HIS A 251 -4.13 1.86 10.25
C HIS A 251 -5.24 2.62 10.99
N ALA A 252 -6.04 3.37 10.25
CA ALA A 252 -7.18 4.12 10.82
C ALA A 252 -8.28 3.19 11.38
N SER A 253 -8.36 1.95 10.86
CA SER A 253 -9.36 0.95 11.28
C SER A 253 -8.70 -0.35 11.67
N LEU A 254 -9.15 -0.94 12.79
CA LEU A 254 -8.71 -2.25 13.26
C LEU A 254 -9.03 -3.36 12.23
N ASN A 255 -10.14 -3.23 11.47
CA ASN A 255 -10.50 -4.17 10.40
C ASN A 255 -9.40 -4.33 9.33
N THR A 256 -8.57 -3.28 9.12
CA THR A 256 -7.44 -3.38 8.20
C THR A 256 -6.31 -4.25 8.79
N THR A 257 -6.13 -4.23 10.10
CA THR A 257 -5.12 -5.01 10.81
C THR A 257 -5.61 -6.44 11.06
N ALA A 258 -6.90 -6.64 11.34
CA ALA A 258 -7.52 -7.95 11.55
C ALA A 258 -7.33 -8.94 10.36
N ARG A 259 -6.99 -8.44 9.17
CA ARG A 259 -6.66 -9.30 8.01
C ARG A 259 -5.45 -10.21 8.27
N TYR A 260 -4.56 -9.82 9.17
CA TYR A 260 -3.37 -10.62 9.49
C TYR A 260 -3.69 -11.83 10.36
N THR A 261 -4.80 -11.80 11.13
CA THR A 261 -5.25 -12.99 11.89
C THR A 261 -5.65 -14.13 10.97
N GLN A 262 -6.02 -13.85 9.73
CA GLN A 262 -6.41 -14.88 8.75
C GLN A 262 -5.21 -15.62 8.15
N VAL A 263 -4.00 -15.12 8.30
CA VAL A 263 -2.76 -15.68 7.72
C VAL A 263 -1.71 -16.05 8.77
N ALA A 264 -1.92 -15.66 10.03
CA ALA A 264 -1.06 -16.05 11.15
C ALA A 264 -1.26 -17.54 11.45
N THR A 265 -0.38 -18.37 10.93
CA THR A 265 -0.51 -19.83 11.01
C THR A 265 -0.16 -20.40 12.38
N SER A 266 0.70 -19.72 13.15
CA SER A 266 1.06 -20.14 14.51
C SER A 266 -0.14 -20.16 15.46
N THR A 267 -0.99 -19.13 15.37
CA THR A 267 -2.24 -19.06 16.13
C THR A 267 -3.19 -20.23 15.76
N ILE A 268 -3.30 -20.53 14.47
CA ILE A 268 -4.14 -21.64 13.98
C ILE A 268 -3.57 -22.98 14.47
N ARG A 269 -2.25 -23.20 14.35
CA ARG A 269 -1.56 -24.42 14.81
C ARG A 269 -1.62 -24.60 16.31
N GLY A 270 -1.57 -23.51 17.08
CA GLY A 270 -1.66 -23.54 18.55
C GLY A 270 -3.08 -23.72 19.08
N THR A 271 -4.12 -23.67 18.22
CA THR A 271 -5.49 -23.86 18.63
C THR A 271 -5.82 -25.37 18.60
N PRO A 272 -6.07 -26.02 19.77
CA PRO A 272 -6.40 -27.44 19.81
C PRO A 272 -7.72 -27.72 19.08
N SER A 273 -7.71 -28.73 18.24
CA SER A 273 -8.92 -29.15 17.55
C SER A 273 -9.96 -29.71 18.59
N PRO A 274 -11.25 -29.42 18.43
CA PRO A 274 -12.26 -30.10 19.20
C PRO A 274 -12.16 -31.64 19.10
N LEU A 275 -11.68 -32.15 17.98
CA LEU A 275 -11.43 -33.57 17.74
C LEU A 275 -10.40 -34.14 18.71
N ASP A 276 -9.37 -33.38 19.11
CA ASP A 276 -8.33 -33.82 20.05
C ASP A 276 -8.88 -34.12 21.45
N ARG A 277 -10.10 -33.66 21.75
CA ARG A 277 -10.82 -33.90 22.99
C ARG A 277 -11.77 -35.10 22.90
N LEU A 278 -11.92 -35.70 21.73
CA LEU A 278 -12.77 -36.85 21.49
C LEU A 278 -11.92 -38.11 21.49
N ARG A 279 -12.46 -39.20 22.10
CA ARG A 279 -11.84 -40.52 22.04
C ARG A 279 -12.43 -41.27 20.84
N LEU A 280 -11.91 -41.01 19.66
CA LEU A 280 -12.27 -41.71 18.43
C LEU A 280 -11.24 -42.79 18.12
N GLU A 281 -11.71 -43.94 17.63
CA GLU A 281 -10.82 -44.93 17.07
C GLU A 281 -10.20 -44.38 15.77
N VAL A 282 -8.86 -44.44 15.70
CA VAL A 282 -8.09 -43.91 14.55
C VAL A 282 -8.10 -44.91 13.39
N THR A 283 -8.46 -46.16 13.64
CA THR A 283 -8.50 -47.23 12.66
C THR A 283 -9.74 -47.07 11.77
N PRO A 284 -9.58 -46.94 10.44
CA PRO A 284 -10.74 -46.85 9.56
C PRO A 284 -11.52 -48.17 9.60
N PRO A 285 -12.86 -48.13 9.47
CA PRO A 285 -13.66 -49.37 9.37
C PRO A 285 -13.22 -50.13 8.11
N ILE A 286 -13.08 -51.46 8.27
CA ILE A 286 -12.73 -52.40 7.20
C ILE A 286 -13.90 -52.57 6.25
#